data_e1d754c0695071e29809ce90f709676c
#
_entry.id   e1d754c0695071e29809ce90f709676c
#
_cell.length_a   1.000
_cell.length_b   1.000
_cell.length_c   1.000
_cell.angle_alpha   90.00
_cell.angle_beta   90.00
_cell.angle_gamma   90.00
#
_symmetry.space_group_name_H-M   'P 1'
#
loop_
_entity.id
_entity.type
_entity.pdbx_description
1 polymer ?
#
loop_
_entity_poly.entity_id
_entity_poly.type
_entity_poly.pdbx_seq_one_letter_code
_entity_poly.pdbx_strand_id
1 'polypeptide(L)'
;VEELAANRLDRINTLDQSQHGYNSVTEVAVDVLEQARARDTSRSALLQAGIRFPPSPLFGMPVLLKDNINTADIPTSAGAEAFSTFLPREDAALVRMLREQGAVILGKNNLSEFANYLSSVMPSGYSGKAGQTVNPFGPLKISPSGSSSGSAVSVTANLAPVSFGTETAGSI
;
A
#
# COMPACT_ATOMS: atom_id res chain seq x y z
N VAL A 1 -16.13 7.87 3.12
CA VAL A 1 -14.93 7.18 2.58
C VAL A 1 -13.91 8.20 2.13
N GLU A 2 -14.35 9.24 1.41
CA GLU A 2 -13.45 10.29 0.88
C GLU A 2 -12.64 10.96 1.99
N GLU A 3 -13.28 11.38 3.08
CA GLU A 3 -12.59 12.00 4.23
C GLU A 3 -11.51 11.08 4.82
N LEU A 4 -11.82 9.79 4.96
CA LEU A 4 -10.84 8.80 5.44
C LEU A 4 -9.67 8.67 4.48
N ALA A 5 -9.94 8.56 3.18
CA ALA A 5 -8.90 8.45 2.16
C ALA A 5 -8.01 9.70 2.13
N ALA A 6 -8.62 10.90 2.14
CA ALA A 6 -7.88 12.17 2.19
C ALA A 6 -6.98 12.28 3.44
N ASN A 7 -7.48 11.88 4.61
CA ASN A 7 -6.68 11.84 5.84
C ASN A 7 -5.48 10.88 5.70
N ARG A 8 -5.65 9.71 5.06
CA ARG A 8 -4.55 8.78 4.85
C ARG A 8 -3.50 9.34 3.89
N LEU A 9 -3.94 10.00 2.82
CA LEU A 9 -3.02 10.66 1.88
C LEU A 9 -2.21 11.77 2.56
N ASP A 10 -2.84 12.60 3.39
CA ASP A 10 -2.16 13.63 4.16
C ASP A 10 -1.11 13.04 5.10
N ARG A 11 -1.43 11.95 5.81
CA ARG A 11 -0.49 11.25 6.67
C ARG A 11 0.68 10.63 5.89
N ILE A 12 0.41 10.03 4.73
CA ILE A 12 1.48 9.50 3.85
C ILE A 12 2.42 10.64 3.47
N ASN A 13 1.88 11.77 3.00
CA ASN A 13 2.67 12.92 2.59
C ASN A 13 3.51 13.51 3.74
N THR A 14 2.93 13.64 4.93
CA THR A 14 3.56 14.33 6.05
C THR A 14 4.51 13.45 6.87
N LEU A 15 4.19 12.17 7.05
CA LEU A 15 4.92 11.26 7.93
C LEU A 15 5.80 10.26 7.19
N ASP A 16 5.44 9.90 5.96
CA ASP A 16 6.13 8.84 5.21
C ASP A 16 7.08 9.39 4.15
N GLN A 17 6.61 10.35 3.35
CA GLN A 17 7.36 10.91 2.22
C GLN A 17 8.12 12.20 2.56
N SER A 18 8.16 12.60 3.81
CA SER A 18 8.97 13.74 4.28
C SER A 18 10.46 13.37 4.32
N GLN A 19 11.34 14.39 4.43
CA GLN A 19 12.81 14.22 4.43
C GLN A 19 13.33 13.20 5.47
N HIS A 20 12.59 13.02 6.58
CA HIS A 20 12.91 12.07 7.66
C HIS A 20 11.77 11.09 7.89
N GLY A 21 11.00 10.83 6.85
CA GLY A 21 9.82 9.97 6.89
C GLY A 21 10.14 8.49 6.98
N TYR A 22 9.08 7.69 7.10
CA TYR A 22 9.22 6.24 7.23
C TYR A 22 9.58 5.54 5.92
N ASN A 23 9.34 6.18 4.78
CA ASN A 23 9.66 5.65 3.46
C ASN A 23 9.06 4.26 3.21
N SER A 24 7.83 4.09 3.69
CA SER A 24 7.11 2.81 3.60
C SER A 24 6.17 2.72 2.38
N VAL A 25 5.89 3.87 1.73
CA VAL A 25 5.05 3.96 0.53
C VAL A 25 5.89 4.44 -0.64
N THR A 26 5.93 3.66 -1.71
CA THR A 26 6.71 3.97 -2.92
C THR A 26 5.90 4.67 -3.99
N GLU A 27 4.59 4.44 -4.01
CA GLU A 27 3.70 4.95 -5.04
C GLU A 27 2.32 5.19 -4.46
N VAL A 28 1.72 6.33 -4.77
CA VAL A 28 0.33 6.65 -4.40
C VAL A 28 -0.52 6.61 -5.67
N ALA A 29 -1.67 5.93 -5.62
CA ALA A 29 -2.59 5.89 -6.75
C ALA A 29 -3.14 7.29 -7.06
N VAL A 30 -3.14 7.66 -8.32
CA VAL A 30 -3.55 9.01 -8.76
C VAL A 30 -5.05 9.28 -8.57
N ASP A 31 -5.84 8.22 -8.54
CA ASP A 31 -7.31 8.24 -8.51
C ASP A 31 -7.93 7.90 -7.15
N VAL A 32 -7.14 7.89 -6.07
CA VAL A 32 -7.61 7.52 -4.70
C VAL A 32 -8.90 8.24 -4.30
N LEU A 33 -8.95 9.55 -4.49
CA LEU A 33 -10.13 10.34 -4.10
C LEU A 33 -11.33 10.07 -5.02
N GLU A 34 -11.10 9.76 -6.28
CA GLU A 34 -12.16 9.36 -7.21
C GLU A 34 -12.75 8.00 -6.80
N GLN A 35 -11.90 7.02 -6.52
CA GLN A 35 -12.33 5.72 -5.96
C GLN A 35 -13.17 5.93 -4.70
N ALA A 36 -12.70 6.75 -3.77
CA ALA A 36 -13.37 7.02 -2.50
C ALA A 36 -14.75 7.69 -2.68
N ARG A 37 -14.86 8.69 -3.57
CA ARG A 37 -16.14 9.34 -3.93
C ARG A 37 -17.12 8.37 -4.54
N ALA A 38 -16.66 7.48 -5.43
CA ALA A 38 -17.50 6.44 -6.01
C ALA A 38 -18.08 5.51 -4.93
N ARG A 39 -17.31 5.20 -3.87
CA ARG A 39 -17.81 4.42 -2.72
C ARG A 39 -18.83 5.20 -1.90
N ASP A 40 -18.63 6.50 -1.67
CA ASP A 40 -19.61 7.34 -0.95
C ASP A 40 -20.92 7.46 -1.74
N THR A 41 -20.85 7.60 -3.06
CA THR A 41 -22.03 7.59 -3.93
C THR A 41 -22.78 6.26 -3.85
N SER A 42 -22.06 5.14 -3.95
CA SER A 42 -22.65 3.79 -3.84
C SER A 42 -23.27 3.57 -2.46
N ARG A 43 -22.61 4.01 -1.38
CA ARG A 43 -23.15 3.94 -0.02
C ARG A 43 -24.45 4.74 0.12
N SER A 44 -24.51 5.92 -0.44
CA SER A 44 -25.72 6.76 -0.41
C SER A 44 -26.88 6.09 -1.13
N ALA A 45 -26.63 5.47 -2.29
CA ALA A 45 -27.65 4.71 -3.03
C ALA A 45 -28.15 3.49 -2.23
N LEU A 46 -27.26 2.75 -1.58
CA LEU A 46 -27.63 1.63 -0.70
C LEU A 46 -28.53 2.08 0.46
N LEU A 47 -28.18 3.18 1.11
CA LEU A 47 -28.98 3.74 2.20
C LEU A 47 -30.38 4.17 1.75
N GLN A 48 -30.49 4.81 0.58
CA GLN A 48 -31.77 5.17 -0.05
C GLN A 48 -32.63 3.95 -0.37
N ALA A 49 -31.99 2.83 -0.71
CA ALA A 49 -32.65 1.54 -0.94
C ALA A 49 -32.98 0.78 0.37
N GLY A 50 -32.75 1.38 1.53
CA GLY A 50 -33.02 0.76 2.84
C GLY A 50 -31.95 -0.23 3.31
N ILE A 51 -30.82 -0.34 2.62
CA ILE A 51 -29.71 -1.22 2.96
C ILE A 51 -28.77 -0.46 3.90
N ARG A 52 -28.77 -0.83 5.17
CA ARG A 52 -28.00 -0.11 6.22
C ARG A 52 -26.54 -0.54 6.33
N PHE A 53 -26.20 -1.74 5.87
CA PHE A 53 -24.85 -2.28 5.98
C PHE A 53 -24.19 -2.33 4.60
N PRO A 54 -22.88 -2.02 4.51
CA PRO A 54 -22.17 -2.20 3.25
C PRO A 54 -22.15 -3.69 2.84
N PRO A 55 -22.07 -3.98 1.54
CA PRO A 55 -22.10 -5.36 1.02
C PRO A 55 -20.88 -6.20 1.46
N SER A 56 -19.82 -5.54 1.94
CA SER A 56 -18.57 -6.17 2.34
C SER A 56 -17.91 -5.42 3.50
N PRO A 57 -17.21 -6.10 4.41
CA PRO A 57 -16.36 -5.47 5.41
C PRO A 57 -15.23 -4.60 4.83
N LEU A 58 -14.83 -4.86 3.58
CA LEU A 58 -13.79 -4.11 2.88
C LEU A 58 -14.33 -2.90 2.11
N PHE A 59 -15.65 -2.72 2.08
CA PHE A 59 -16.25 -1.61 1.34
C PHE A 59 -15.81 -0.25 1.87
N GLY A 60 -15.11 0.52 1.03
CA GLY A 60 -14.54 1.82 1.39
C GLY A 60 -13.30 1.75 2.27
N MET A 61 -12.75 0.55 2.51
CA MET A 61 -11.52 0.37 3.29
C MET A 61 -10.31 0.81 2.48
N PRO A 62 -9.52 1.79 2.95
CA PRO A 62 -8.27 2.15 2.31
C PRO A 62 -7.23 1.06 2.55
N VAL A 63 -6.57 0.59 1.49
CA VAL A 63 -5.56 -0.46 1.57
C VAL A 63 -4.29 -0.08 0.81
N LEU A 64 -3.15 -0.56 1.30
CA LEU A 64 -1.86 -0.49 0.63
C LEU A 64 -1.41 -1.90 0.22
N LEU A 65 -0.64 -1.98 -0.86
CA LEU A 65 -0.20 -3.24 -1.45
C LEU A 65 1.32 -3.25 -1.55
N LYS A 66 1.97 -4.32 -1.16
CA LYS A 66 3.41 -4.50 -1.39
C LYS A 66 3.73 -4.35 -2.88
N ASP A 67 4.84 -3.68 -3.22
CA ASP A 67 5.17 -3.32 -4.60
C ASP A 67 5.65 -4.50 -5.47
N ASN A 68 5.36 -5.71 -5.09
CA ASN A 68 5.44 -6.91 -5.93
C ASN A 68 4.06 -7.53 -6.25
N ILE A 69 2.97 -6.89 -5.82
CA ILE A 69 1.59 -7.29 -6.13
C ILE A 69 1.14 -6.49 -7.34
N ASN A 70 0.86 -7.15 -8.46
CA ASN A 70 0.48 -6.52 -9.71
C ASN A 70 -0.81 -5.71 -9.60
N THR A 71 -0.77 -4.49 -10.14
CA THR A 71 -1.91 -3.60 -10.37
C THR A 71 -1.85 -3.07 -11.79
N ALA A 72 -2.99 -3.04 -12.50
CA ALA A 72 -3.04 -2.61 -13.90
C ALA A 72 -2.95 -1.08 -14.08
N ASP A 73 -3.09 -0.33 -13.00
CA ASP A 73 -3.18 1.14 -12.97
C ASP A 73 -2.04 1.81 -12.18
N ILE A 74 -1.29 1.05 -11.39
CA ILE A 74 -0.15 1.56 -10.61
C ILE A 74 1.09 0.73 -10.95
N PRO A 75 2.24 1.33 -11.22
CA PRO A 75 3.48 0.60 -11.49
C PRO A 75 3.82 -0.44 -10.42
N THR A 76 4.41 -1.55 -10.83
CA THR A 76 4.84 -2.64 -9.94
C THR A 76 6.32 -2.92 -10.19
N SER A 77 7.18 -2.47 -9.28
CA SER A 77 8.63 -2.47 -9.50
C SER A 77 9.38 -3.59 -8.77
N ALA A 78 8.76 -4.26 -7.82
CA ALA A 78 9.45 -5.15 -6.87
C ALA A 78 10.63 -4.47 -6.14
N GLY A 79 10.58 -3.12 -6.02
CA GLY A 79 11.61 -2.28 -5.41
C GLY A 79 12.75 -1.89 -6.35
N ALA A 80 12.80 -2.39 -7.58
CA ALA A 80 13.88 -2.10 -8.51
C ALA A 80 13.59 -0.84 -9.33
N GLU A 81 14.55 0.08 -9.39
CA GLU A 81 14.45 1.31 -10.20
C GLU A 81 14.23 0.98 -11.68
N ALA A 82 14.87 -0.08 -12.20
CA ALA A 82 14.72 -0.52 -13.58
C ALA A 82 13.26 -0.85 -13.97
N PHE A 83 12.40 -1.14 -13.01
CA PHE A 83 10.98 -1.43 -13.20
C PHE A 83 10.06 -0.34 -12.65
N SER A 84 10.58 0.83 -12.30
CA SER A 84 9.79 1.93 -11.68
C SER A 84 8.60 2.38 -12.53
N THR A 85 8.65 2.17 -13.83
CA THR A 85 7.56 2.51 -14.78
C THR A 85 6.84 1.27 -15.33
N PHE A 86 7.16 0.07 -14.85
CA PHE A 86 6.54 -1.15 -15.36
C PHE A 86 5.08 -1.25 -14.89
N LEU A 87 4.16 -1.16 -15.83
CA LEU A 87 2.73 -1.29 -15.60
C LEU A 87 2.25 -2.70 -16.04
N PRO A 88 1.82 -3.56 -15.09
CA PRO A 88 1.26 -4.85 -15.43
C PRO A 88 0.02 -4.74 -16.32
N ARG A 89 -0.24 -5.75 -17.15
CA ARG A 89 -1.40 -5.77 -18.05
C ARG A 89 -2.73 -6.00 -17.30
N GLU A 90 -2.65 -6.62 -16.13
CA GLU A 90 -3.82 -6.97 -15.32
C GLU A 90 -3.50 -6.95 -13.82
N ASP A 91 -4.52 -6.74 -13.03
CA ASP A 91 -4.47 -6.87 -11.58
C ASP A 91 -4.16 -8.31 -11.15
N ALA A 92 -3.41 -8.48 -10.08
CA ALA A 92 -3.32 -9.75 -9.37
C ALA A 92 -4.71 -10.20 -8.88
N ALA A 93 -4.92 -11.50 -8.71
CA ALA A 93 -6.21 -12.04 -8.26
C ALA A 93 -6.68 -11.38 -6.94
N LEU A 94 -5.77 -11.18 -5.99
CA LEU A 94 -6.03 -10.46 -4.74
C LEU A 94 -6.57 -9.05 -5.00
N VAL A 95 -5.96 -8.30 -5.92
CA VAL A 95 -6.36 -6.91 -6.20
C VAL A 95 -7.75 -6.85 -6.84
N ARG A 96 -8.04 -7.76 -7.79
CA ARG A 96 -9.40 -7.88 -8.35
C ARG A 96 -10.43 -8.11 -7.24
N MET A 97 -10.16 -9.07 -6.34
CA MET A 97 -11.06 -9.35 -5.22
C MET A 97 -11.25 -8.15 -4.29
N LEU A 98 -10.19 -7.41 -3.97
CA LEU A 98 -10.28 -6.20 -3.15
C LEU A 98 -11.14 -5.13 -3.82
N ARG A 99 -10.96 -4.89 -5.12
CA ARG A 99 -11.77 -3.93 -5.88
C ARG A 99 -13.24 -4.34 -5.96
N GLU A 100 -13.51 -5.62 -6.22
CA GLU A 100 -14.87 -6.19 -6.22
C GLU A 100 -15.56 -6.04 -4.87
N GLN A 101 -14.83 -6.18 -3.76
CA GLN A 101 -15.32 -5.94 -2.41
C GLN A 101 -15.44 -4.46 -2.04
N GLY A 102 -15.04 -3.56 -2.95
CA GLY A 102 -15.18 -2.12 -2.79
C GLY A 102 -14.08 -1.45 -1.99
N ALA A 103 -12.94 -2.10 -1.78
CA ALA A 103 -11.76 -1.46 -1.17
C ALA A 103 -11.27 -0.27 -2.02
N VAL A 104 -10.57 0.66 -1.37
CA VAL A 104 -9.89 1.80 -2.01
C VAL A 104 -8.40 1.52 -2.00
N ILE A 105 -7.80 1.34 -3.18
CA ILE A 105 -6.36 1.11 -3.28
C ILE A 105 -5.63 2.44 -3.15
N LEU A 106 -4.89 2.64 -2.05
CA LEU A 106 -4.12 3.86 -1.81
C LEU A 106 -2.84 3.92 -2.63
N GLY A 107 -2.20 2.76 -2.88
CA GLY A 107 -0.92 2.71 -3.57
C GLY A 107 -0.10 1.49 -3.23
N LYS A 108 1.22 1.63 -3.40
CA LYS A 108 2.20 0.55 -3.23
C LYS A 108 3.13 0.80 -2.04
N ASN A 109 3.44 -0.25 -1.31
CA ASN A 109 4.41 -0.22 -0.21
C ASN A 109 5.81 -0.58 -0.68
N ASN A 110 6.79 0.08 -0.07
CA ASN A 110 8.19 -0.29 -0.17
C ASN A 110 8.44 -1.71 0.38
N LEU A 111 9.52 -2.32 -0.08
CA LEU A 111 9.89 -3.69 0.28
C LEU A 111 11.41 -3.83 0.22
N SER A 112 11.96 -4.92 0.77
CA SER A 112 13.32 -5.33 0.38
C SER A 112 13.31 -5.71 -1.09
N GLU A 113 14.16 -5.09 -1.90
CA GLU A 113 14.21 -5.28 -3.36
C GLU A 113 14.22 -6.75 -3.75
N PHE A 114 13.37 -7.15 -4.70
CA PHE A 114 13.16 -8.54 -5.13
C PHE A 114 13.00 -9.53 -3.96
N ALA A 115 12.28 -9.11 -2.91
CA ALA A 115 12.06 -9.92 -1.70
C ALA A 115 13.36 -10.32 -0.99
N ASN A 116 14.41 -9.50 -1.10
CA ASN A 116 15.76 -9.74 -0.55
C ASN A 116 16.51 -10.92 -1.21
N TYR A 117 16.07 -11.35 -2.38
CA TYR A 117 16.64 -12.52 -3.05
C TYR A 117 18.02 -12.27 -3.67
N LEU A 118 18.28 -11.03 -4.11
CA LEU A 118 19.47 -10.71 -4.89
C LEU A 118 20.76 -10.56 -4.06
N SER A 119 20.68 -10.37 -2.74
CA SER A 119 21.84 -10.09 -1.91
C SER A 119 21.65 -10.55 -0.47
N SER A 120 22.62 -11.26 0.05
CA SER A 120 22.67 -11.67 1.47
C SER A 120 23.12 -10.54 2.42
N VAL A 121 23.59 -9.43 1.89
CA VAL A 121 24.11 -8.29 2.66
C VAL A 121 23.24 -7.03 2.56
N MET A 122 22.24 -7.04 1.72
CA MET A 122 21.30 -5.92 1.62
C MET A 122 20.43 -5.84 2.87
N PRO A 123 20.31 -4.66 3.52
CA PRO A 123 19.48 -4.52 4.70
C PRO A 123 18.00 -4.72 4.36
N SER A 124 17.26 -5.36 5.27
CA SER A 124 15.81 -5.50 5.12
C SER A 124 15.12 -4.16 5.00
N GLY A 125 14.19 -4.05 4.07
CA GLY A 125 13.44 -2.82 3.80
C GLY A 125 14.14 -1.82 2.90
N TYR A 126 15.30 -2.17 2.33
CA TYR A 126 15.95 -1.35 1.32
C TYR A 126 15.52 -1.73 -0.10
N SER A 127 15.30 -0.72 -0.92
CA SER A 127 15.05 -0.88 -2.36
C SER A 127 15.80 0.19 -3.16
N GLY A 128 16.21 -0.15 -4.38
CA GLY A 128 16.84 0.81 -5.29
C GLY A 128 15.89 1.93 -5.71
N LYS A 129 14.60 1.62 -5.84
CA LYS A 129 13.57 2.61 -6.20
C LYS A 129 13.33 3.65 -5.11
N ALA A 130 13.25 3.24 -3.85
CA ALA A 130 12.77 4.13 -2.79
C ALA A 130 13.73 4.25 -1.60
N GLY A 131 14.82 3.48 -1.55
CA GLY A 131 15.75 3.49 -0.42
C GLY A 131 15.23 2.69 0.80
N GLN A 132 15.66 3.08 1.99
CA GLN A 132 15.43 2.34 3.23
C GLN A 132 14.09 2.69 3.87
N THR A 133 13.25 1.70 4.07
CA THR A 133 12.09 1.80 4.98
C THR A 133 12.55 1.87 6.43
N VAL A 134 11.97 2.76 7.22
CA VAL A 134 12.38 3.07 8.58
C VAL A 134 11.37 2.53 9.59
N ASN A 135 11.85 1.81 10.61
CA ASN A 135 11.01 1.33 11.70
C ASN A 135 10.55 2.51 12.60
N PRO A 136 9.24 2.71 12.82
CA PRO A 136 8.72 3.83 13.62
C PRO A 136 9.16 3.83 15.08
N PHE A 137 9.42 2.65 15.66
CA PHE A 137 9.80 2.50 17.08
C PHE A 137 11.29 2.71 17.36
N GLY A 138 12.12 2.72 16.34
CA GLY A 138 13.55 2.92 16.48
C GLY A 138 14.18 3.27 15.14
N PRO A 139 13.97 4.50 14.65
CA PRO A 139 14.41 4.92 13.34
C PRO A 139 15.91 4.66 13.14
N LEU A 140 16.24 3.89 12.10
CA LEU A 140 17.60 3.47 11.71
C LEU A 140 18.38 2.64 12.76
N LYS A 141 17.79 2.38 13.93
CA LYS A 141 18.38 1.55 15.00
C LYS A 141 17.78 0.17 15.06
N ILE A 142 16.49 0.06 14.73
CA ILE A 142 15.75 -1.20 14.71
C ILE A 142 15.40 -1.51 13.25
N SER A 143 15.71 -2.73 12.81
CA SER A 143 15.33 -3.19 11.47
C SER A 143 13.81 -3.14 11.31
N PRO A 144 13.29 -2.71 10.17
CA PRO A 144 11.86 -2.84 9.85
C PRO A 144 11.46 -4.29 9.54
N SER A 145 12.44 -5.24 9.53
CA SER A 145 12.27 -6.59 9.02
C SER A 145 11.89 -6.56 7.52
N GLY A 146 11.51 -7.68 6.97
CA GLY A 146 11.14 -7.76 5.54
C GLY A 146 11.01 -9.19 5.04
N SER A 147 10.70 -9.23 3.79
CA SER A 147 10.70 -8.21 2.73
C SER A 147 9.44 -7.33 2.68
N SER A 148 8.37 -7.61 3.43
CA SER A 148 7.15 -6.77 3.49
C SER A 148 7.29 -5.57 4.44
N SER A 149 8.45 -4.92 4.46
CA SER A 149 8.80 -3.85 5.40
C SER A 149 7.83 -2.68 5.36
N GLY A 150 7.56 -2.15 4.18
CA GLY A 150 6.62 -1.04 4.01
C GLY A 150 5.19 -1.42 4.39
N SER A 151 4.77 -2.66 4.14
CA SER A 151 3.45 -3.14 4.53
C SER A 151 3.26 -3.11 6.04
N ALA A 152 4.26 -3.59 6.80
CA ALA A 152 4.22 -3.56 8.27
C ALA A 152 4.32 -2.13 8.81
N VAL A 153 5.24 -1.33 8.28
CA VAL A 153 5.48 0.05 8.74
C VAL A 153 4.28 0.94 8.46
N SER A 154 3.66 0.85 7.29
CA SER A 154 2.50 1.67 6.94
C SER A 154 1.31 1.47 7.88
N VAL A 155 1.05 0.26 8.31
CA VAL A 155 -0.01 -0.02 9.31
C VAL A 155 0.43 0.46 10.69
N THR A 156 1.66 0.18 11.10
CA THR A 156 2.21 0.61 12.40
C THR A 156 2.20 2.13 12.54
N ALA A 157 2.52 2.87 11.48
CA ALA A 157 2.47 4.35 11.45
C ALA A 157 1.06 4.91 11.19
N ASN A 158 0.05 4.05 11.12
CA ASN A 158 -1.34 4.43 10.84
C ASN A 158 -1.52 5.19 9.51
N LEU A 159 -0.76 4.82 8.48
CA LEU A 159 -0.91 5.36 7.11
C LEU A 159 -2.05 4.66 6.37
N ALA A 160 -2.31 3.40 6.69
CA ALA A 160 -3.47 2.65 6.23
C ALA A 160 -3.95 1.71 7.35
N PRO A 161 -5.26 1.41 7.43
CA PRO A 161 -5.76 0.43 8.40
C PRO A 161 -5.39 -1.01 8.04
N VAL A 162 -5.16 -1.28 6.75
CA VAL A 162 -4.80 -2.60 6.22
C VAL A 162 -3.72 -2.44 5.14
N SER A 163 -2.76 -3.34 5.16
CA SER A 163 -1.76 -3.49 4.11
C SER A 163 -1.51 -4.96 3.80
N PHE A 164 -1.27 -5.25 2.53
CA PHE A 164 -0.98 -6.60 2.06
C PHE A 164 0.51 -6.76 1.79
N GLY A 165 1.11 -7.72 2.47
CA GLY A 165 2.44 -8.23 2.20
C GLY A 165 2.40 -9.51 1.39
N THR A 166 3.58 -10.08 1.12
CA THR A 166 3.75 -11.38 0.48
C THR A 166 4.85 -12.16 1.17
N GLU A 167 4.69 -13.45 1.26
CA GLU A 167 5.72 -14.33 1.79
C GLU A 167 6.05 -15.47 0.84
N THR A 168 7.35 -15.77 0.73
CA THR A 168 7.87 -16.97 0.06
C THR A 168 8.79 -17.74 1.01
N ALA A 169 9.60 -17.01 1.79
CA ALA A 169 10.56 -17.57 2.75
C ALA A 169 10.79 -16.58 3.92
N GLY A 170 9.77 -16.39 4.77
CA GLY A 170 9.86 -15.55 5.96
C GLY A 170 9.71 -14.05 5.72
N SER A 171 8.94 -13.62 4.73
CA SER A 171 8.78 -12.22 4.32
C SER A 171 7.57 -11.50 4.92
N ILE A 172 6.95 -12.06 5.95
CA ILE A 172 5.86 -11.45 6.76
C ILE A 172 6.27 -11.41 8.23
#